data_6d3e2aa428dac8b8b5b4a0eff039e5c6
#
_entry.id   6d3e2aa428dac8b8b5b4a0eff039e5c6
#
_cell.length_a   1.000
_cell.length_b   1.000
_cell.length_c   1.000
_cell.angle_alpha   90.00
_cell.angle_beta   90.00
_cell.angle_gamma   90.00
#
_symmetry.space_group_name_H-M   'P 1'
#
loop_
_entity.id
_entity.type
_entity.pdbx_description
1 polymer ?
#
loop_
_entity_poly.entity_id
_entity_poly.type
_entity_poly.pdbx_seq_one_letter_code
_entity_poly.pdbx_strand_id
1 'polypeptide(L)'
;MSIRLKTMLGVALIEALLLTILITFTLSYLESTNYDGLQKRAQTTIALFATMVKNPVLAYDLASIDSAATLMMSNQDIVYVAVENPHGKLLTFKGNRDLFEAYHTINDQDFSKLQSIYPITDVIEVSGTLFGTVFIGFDLSYLEQQLAHARKWTLLIVLGEMA
;
A
#
# COMPACT_ATOMS: atom_id res chain seq x y z
N MET A 1 24.77 -46.50 -14.74
CA MET A 1 23.78 -45.46 -15.09
C MET A 1 23.81 -45.27 -16.59
N SER A 2 22.71 -45.54 -17.31
CA SER A 2 22.70 -45.47 -18.78
C SER A 2 22.84 -44.01 -19.25
N ILE A 3 23.47 -43.83 -20.42
CA ILE A 3 23.70 -42.49 -21.03
C ILE A 3 22.37 -41.73 -21.20
N ARG A 4 21.29 -42.47 -21.52
CA ARG A 4 19.94 -41.91 -21.65
C ARG A 4 19.43 -41.29 -20.35
N LEU A 5 19.69 -41.87 -19.19
CA LEU A 5 19.26 -41.35 -17.88
C LEU A 5 20.03 -40.08 -17.52
N LYS A 6 21.33 -40.00 -17.86
CA LYS A 6 22.15 -38.81 -17.63
C LYS A 6 21.69 -37.62 -18.48
N THR A 7 21.34 -37.85 -19.75
CA THR A 7 20.81 -36.78 -20.63
C THR A 7 19.43 -36.30 -20.19
N MET A 8 18.52 -37.21 -19.81
CA MET A 8 17.19 -36.84 -19.31
C MET A 8 17.30 -36.01 -18.02
N LEU A 9 18.16 -36.43 -17.08
CA LEU A 9 18.40 -35.69 -15.84
C LEU A 9 19.03 -34.31 -16.11
N GLY A 10 19.94 -34.22 -17.07
CA GLY A 10 20.57 -32.93 -17.44
C GLY A 10 19.57 -31.94 -18.05
N VAL A 11 18.69 -32.41 -18.94
CA VAL A 11 17.66 -31.55 -19.56
C VAL A 11 16.64 -31.11 -18.51
N ALA A 12 16.15 -32.02 -17.67
CA ALA A 12 15.21 -31.69 -16.59
C ALA A 12 15.77 -30.67 -15.60
N LEU A 13 17.07 -30.75 -15.29
CA LEU A 13 17.74 -29.80 -14.40
C LEU A 13 17.86 -28.42 -15.03
N ILE A 14 18.13 -28.31 -16.33
CA ILE A 14 18.17 -27.06 -17.07
C ILE A 14 16.77 -26.45 -17.15
N GLU A 15 15.73 -27.23 -17.45
CA GLU A 15 14.33 -26.77 -17.47
C GLU A 15 13.89 -26.25 -16.11
N ALA A 16 14.14 -26.99 -15.03
CA ALA A 16 13.80 -26.55 -13.66
C ALA A 16 14.50 -25.23 -13.29
N LEU A 17 15.77 -25.06 -13.70
CA LEU A 17 16.53 -23.85 -13.45
C LEU A 17 15.95 -22.66 -14.23
N LEU A 18 15.63 -22.84 -15.51
CA LEU A 18 15.02 -21.80 -16.34
C LEU A 18 13.64 -21.39 -15.83
N LEU A 19 12.80 -22.35 -15.43
CA LEU A 19 11.48 -22.11 -14.85
C LEU A 19 11.60 -21.33 -13.53
N THR A 20 12.53 -21.72 -12.66
CA THR A 20 12.77 -21.01 -11.39
C THR A 20 13.17 -19.56 -11.63
N ILE A 21 14.05 -19.28 -12.58
CA ILE A 21 14.46 -17.92 -12.96
C ILE A 21 13.26 -17.13 -13.50
N LEU A 22 12.49 -17.71 -14.41
CA LEU A 22 11.34 -17.08 -15.04
C LEU A 22 10.27 -16.70 -14.00
N ILE A 23 9.96 -17.65 -13.09
CA ILE A 23 8.98 -17.45 -12.04
C ILE A 23 9.42 -16.36 -11.07
N THR A 24 10.69 -16.40 -10.63
CA THR A 24 11.24 -15.37 -9.73
C THR A 24 11.18 -14.00 -10.36
N PHE A 25 11.55 -13.89 -11.63
CA PHE A 25 11.48 -12.62 -12.36
C PHE A 25 10.03 -12.11 -12.51
N THR A 26 9.10 -12.99 -12.85
CA THR A 26 7.68 -12.65 -13.00
C THR A 26 7.06 -12.18 -11.68
N LEU A 27 7.35 -12.87 -10.57
CA LEU A 27 6.85 -12.46 -9.24
C LEU A 27 7.41 -11.11 -8.82
N SER A 28 8.71 -10.86 -8.99
CA SER A 28 9.33 -9.57 -8.67
C SER A 28 8.76 -8.44 -9.53
N TYR A 29 8.47 -8.69 -10.79
CA TYR A 29 7.84 -7.72 -11.69
C TYR A 29 6.39 -7.40 -11.26
N LEU A 30 5.61 -8.40 -10.88
CA LEU A 30 4.25 -8.22 -10.38
C LEU A 30 4.22 -7.43 -9.06
N GLU A 31 5.11 -7.72 -8.12
CA GLU A 31 5.25 -6.96 -6.88
C GLU A 31 5.50 -5.48 -7.17
N SER A 32 6.53 -5.17 -7.96
CA SER A 32 6.88 -3.79 -8.30
C SER A 32 5.72 -3.04 -8.97
N THR A 33 5.07 -3.64 -9.96
CA THR A 33 3.97 -2.99 -10.71
C THR A 33 2.74 -2.73 -9.83
N ASN A 34 2.42 -3.63 -8.90
CA ASN A 34 1.30 -3.46 -7.99
C ASN A 34 1.54 -2.36 -6.96
N TYR A 35 2.75 -2.26 -6.40
CA TYR A 35 3.13 -1.18 -5.49
C TYR A 35 3.13 0.18 -6.18
N ASP A 36 3.69 0.29 -7.38
CA ASP A 36 3.68 1.53 -8.18
C ASP A 36 2.25 1.99 -8.50
N GLY A 37 1.38 1.04 -8.84
CA GLY A 37 -0.04 1.32 -9.11
C GLY A 37 -0.78 1.81 -7.87
N LEU A 38 -0.51 1.22 -6.69
CA LEU A 38 -1.07 1.66 -5.42
C LEU A 38 -0.57 3.07 -5.07
N GLN A 39 0.74 3.30 -5.14
CA GLN A 39 1.34 4.59 -4.83
C GLN A 39 0.75 5.72 -5.65
N LYS A 40 0.60 5.53 -6.98
CA LYS A 40 -0.02 6.51 -7.86
C LYS A 40 -1.48 6.78 -7.49
N ARG A 41 -2.26 5.74 -7.20
CA ARG A 41 -3.65 5.89 -6.75
C ARG A 41 -3.73 6.62 -5.42
N ALA A 42 -2.90 6.26 -4.45
CA ALA A 42 -2.84 6.91 -3.15
C ALA A 42 -2.51 8.40 -3.28
N GLN A 43 -1.46 8.74 -4.06
CA GLN A 43 -1.09 10.14 -4.33
C GLN A 43 -2.21 10.94 -4.98
N THR A 44 -2.89 10.36 -5.98
CA THR A 44 -4.02 11.03 -6.63
C THR A 44 -5.18 11.23 -5.66
N THR A 45 -5.49 10.21 -4.86
CA THR A 45 -6.60 10.25 -3.89
C THR A 45 -6.35 11.31 -2.81
N ILE A 46 -5.15 11.38 -2.24
CA ILE A 46 -4.86 12.36 -1.20
C ILE A 46 -4.83 13.78 -1.76
N ALA A 47 -4.30 14.00 -2.96
CA ALA A 47 -4.30 15.31 -3.60
C ALA A 47 -5.72 15.81 -3.91
N LEU A 48 -6.62 14.90 -4.35
CA LEU A 48 -8.03 15.21 -4.53
C LEU A 48 -8.70 15.55 -3.20
N PHE A 49 -8.44 14.77 -2.15
CA PHE A 49 -8.98 15.03 -0.81
C PHE A 49 -8.47 16.37 -0.23
N ALA A 50 -7.16 16.63 -0.32
CA ALA A 50 -6.58 17.91 0.09
C ALA A 50 -7.23 19.10 -0.65
N THR A 51 -7.48 18.96 -1.95
CA THR A 51 -8.18 19.96 -2.76
C THR A 51 -9.64 20.14 -2.30
N MET A 52 -10.34 19.05 -2.01
CA MET A 52 -11.74 19.05 -1.55
C MET A 52 -11.89 19.78 -0.20
N VAL A 53 -10.99 19.49 0.75
CA VAL A 53 -11.06 20.08 2.10
C VAL A 53 -10.37 21.43 2.23
N LYS A 54 -9.66 21.90 1.22
CA LYS A 54 -8.91 23.16 1.22
C LYS A 54 -9.78 24.35 1.64
N ASN A 55 -10.88 24.61 0.96
CA ASN A 55 -11.77 25.73 1.27
C ASN A 55 -12.46 25.56 2.65
N PRO A 56 -13.01 24.38 3.00
CA PRO A 56 -13.49 24.12 4.37
C PRO A 56 -12.46 24.36 5.46
N VAL A 57 -11.19 23.96 5.27
CA VAL A 57 -10.12 24.20 6.25
C VAL A 57 -9.82 25.69 6.39
N LEU A 58 -9.74 26.43 5.28
CA LEU A 58 -9.56 27.89 5.30
C LEU A 58 -10.71 28.63 5.98
N ALA A 59 -11.94 28.17 5.81
CA ALA A 59 -13.14 28.73 6.43
C ALA A 59 -13.39 28.21 7.85
N TYR A 60 -12.59 27.26 8.34
CA TYR A 60 -12.79 26.54 9.60
C TYR A 60 -14.18 25.87 9.70
N ASP A 61 -14.70 25.39 8.56
CA ASP A 61 -15.97 24.69 8.45
C ASP A 61 -15.79 23.20 8.76
N LEU A 62 -15.84 22.87 10.06
CA LEU A 62 -15.64 21.50 10.55
C LEU A 62 -16.69 20.52 10.02
N ALA A 63 -17.92 20.99 9.75
CA ALA A 63 -18.99 20.12 9.27
C ALA A 63 -18.70 19.66 7.83
N SER A 64 -18.24 20.55 6.96
CA SER A 64 -17.84 20.21 5.60
C SER A 64 -16.59 19.33 5.57
N ILE A 65 -15.61 19.58 6.46
CA ILE A 65 -14.41 18.74 6.60
C ILE A 65 -14.82 17.31 7.01
N ASP A 66 -15.70 17.18 8.02
CA ASP A 66 -16.17 15.89 8.52
C ASP A 66 -16.96 15.11 7.47
N SER A 67 -17.81 15.80 6.71
CA SER A 67 -18.56 15.21 5.60
C SER A 67 -17.64 14.70 4.49
N ALA A 68 -16.63 15.45 4.12
CA ALA A 68 -15.62 15.05 3.14
C ALA A 68 -14.81 13.83 3.62
N ALA A 69 -14.41 13.80 4.89
CA ALA A 69 -13.71 12.65 5.49
C ALA A 69 -14.61 11.41 5.52
N THR A 70 -15.90 11.56 5.81
CA THR A 70 -16.88 10.47 5.78
C THR A 70 -17.05 9.92 4.36
N LEU A 71 -17.12 10.79 3.36
CA LEU A 71 -17.18 10.38 1.95
C LEU A 71 -15.91 9.61 1.55
N MET A 72 -14.74 10.06 1.99
CA MET A 72 -13.47 9.38 1.69
C MET A 72 -13.43 7.98 2.31
N MET A 73 -13.94 7.82 3.53
CA MET A 73 -14.06 6.52 4.21
C MET A 73 -15.04 5.54 3.56
N SER A 74 -15.86 5.97 2.61
CA SER A 74 -16.70 5.04 1.83
C SER A 74 -15.89 4.17 0.86
N ASN A 75 -14.64 4.52 0.60
CA ASN A 75 -13.70 3.68 -0.13
C ASN A 75 -13.17 2.56 0.80
N GLN A 76 -13.39 1.31 0.39
CA GLN A 76 -13.02 0.12 1.16
C GLN A 76 -11.50 -0.04 1.34
N ASP A 77 -10.71 0.58 0.48
CA ASP A 77 -9.25 0.52 0.56
C ASP A 77 -8.67 1.52 1.59
N ILE A 78 -9.52 2.32 2.26
CA ILE A 78 -9.08 3.34 3.21
C ILE A 78 -9.42 2.90 4.64
N VAL A 79 -8.41 2.86 5.50
CA VAL A 79 -8.54 2.44 6.90
C VAL A 79 -8.67 3.61 7.87
N TYR A 80 -8.13 4.78 7.53
CA TYR A 80 -8.33 6.01 8.27
C TYR A 80 -8.15 7.25 7.39
N VAL A 81 -8.81 8.33 7.79
CA VAL A 81 -8.65 9.69 7.23
C VAL A 81 -8.56 10.67 8.38
N ALA A 82 -7.60 11.57 8.33
CA ALA A 82 -7.45 12.64 9.31
C ALA A 82 -7.12 13.98 8.63
N VAL A 83 -7.55 15.06 9.25
CA VAL A 83 -7.18 16.42 8.87
C VAL A 83 -6.73 17.15 10.12
N GLU A 84 -5.54 17.73 10.08
CA GLU A 84 -4.96 18.51 11.16
C GLU A 84 -4.77 19.96 10.74
N ASN A 85 -4.82 20.87 11.75
CA ASN A 85 -4.41 22.25 11.55
C ASN A 85 -2.86 22.38 11.61
N PRO A 86 -2.26 23.56 11.32
CA PRO A 86 -0.81 23.74 11.35
C PRO A 86 -0.14 23.51 12.72
N HIS A 87 -0.93 23.42 13.79
CA HIS A 87 -0.46 23.16 15.16
C HIS A 87 -0.60 21.68 15.58
N GLY A 88 -0.90 20.78 14.63
CA GLY A 88 -1.08 19.35 14.91
C GLY A 88 -2.38 19.00 15.64
N LYS A 89 -3.36 19.94 15.70
CA LYS A 89 -4.67 19.65 16.29
C LYS A 89 -5.58 19.04 15.23
N LEU A 90 -6.17 17.87 15.53
CA LEU A 90 -7.16 17.22 14.69
C LEU A 90 -8.40 18.11 14.51
N LEU A 91 -8.75 18.38 13.26
CA LEU A 91 -10.00 19.01 12.84
C LEU A 91 -11.09 17.95 12.60
N THR A 92 -10.72 16.82 12.01
CA THR A 92 -11.56 15.64 11.90
C THR A 92 -10.73 14.37 11.87
N PHE A 93 -11.35 13.27 12.27
CA PHE A 93 -10.77 11.93 12.22
C PHE A 93 -11.88 10.91 11.95
N LYS A 94 -11.61 9.96 11.03
CA LYS A 94 -12.46 8.80 10.74
C LYS A 94 -11.60 7.56 10.59
N GLY A 95 -12.14 6.40 11.02
CA GLY A 95 -11.51 5.10 10.83
C GLY A 95 -10.76 4.57 12.05
N ASN A 96 -9.72 3.79 11.83
CA ASN A 96 -8.97 3.11 12.87
C ASN A 96 -7.93 4.04 13.52
N ARG A 97 -8.20 4.42 14.77
CA ARG A 97 -7.37 5.35 15.55
C ARG A 97 -6.03 4.74 15.93
N ASP A 98 -5.99 3.46 16.29
CA ASP A 98 -4.77 2.80 16.74
C ASP A 98 -3.70 2.79 15.64
N LEU A 99 -4.13 2.62 14.39
CA LEU A 99 -3.24 2.65 13.22
C LEU A 99 -2.72 4.05 12.91
N PHE A 100 -3.57 5.06 13.09
CA PHE A 100 -3.17 6.45 12.92
C PHE A 100 -2.17 6.88 14.01
N GLU A 101 -2.43 6.55 15.28
CA GLU A 101 -1.54 6.85 16.40
C GLU A 101 -0.22 6.08 16.28
N ALA A 102 -0.27 4.81 15.83
CA ALA A 102 0.93 4.04 15.54
C ALA A 102 1.80 4.75 14.50
N TYR A 103 1.23 5.26 13.42
CA TYR A 103 1.96 6.04 12.41
C TYR A 103 2.61 7.31 12.99
N HIS A 104 1.89 8.06 13.85
CA HIS A 104 2.39 9.30 14.47
C HIS A 104 3.46 9.05 15.55
N THR A 105 3.47 7.86 16.17
CA THR A 105 4.40 7.51 17.27
C THR A 105 5.68 6.83 16.76
N ILE A 106 5.64 6.30 15.54
CA ILE A 106 6.78 5.61 14.93
C ILE A 106 7.80 6.65 14.47
N ASN A 107 8.87 6.84 15.25
CA ASN A 107 10.11 7.38 14.72
C ASN A 107 10.61 6.45 13.61
N ASP A 108 11.02 6.99 12.49
CA ASP A 108 11.52 6.46 11.21
C ASP A 108 12.12 5.02 11.14
N GLN A 109 12.09 4.22 12.19
CA GLN A 109 12.84 2.96 12.28
C GLN A 109 11.99 1.69 12.48
N ASP A 110 10.69 1.76 12.75
CA ASP A 110 9.89 0.56 13.02
C ASP A 110 8.59 0.49 12.20
N PHE A 111 8.73 0.50 10.86
CA PHE A 111 7.61 0.26 9.93
C PHE A 111 7.03 -1.16 10.01
N SER A 112 7.61 -2.06 10.80
CA SER A 112 7.15 -3.45 10.93
C SER A 112 5.75 -3.57 11.51
N LYS A 113 5.30 -2.60 12.29
CA LYS A 113 3.95 -2.54 12.86
C LYS A 113 2.88 -2.04 11.87
N LEU A 114 3.30 -1.48 10.75
CA LEU A 114 2.44 -0.95 9.68
C LEU A 114 2.41 -1.88 8.45
N GLN A 115 2.79 -3.15 8.59
CA GLN A 115 2.99 -4.10 7.48
C GLN A 115 1.80 -4.21 6.51
N SER A 116 0.59 -3.86 6.95
CA SER A 116 -0.61 -3.96 6.12
C SER A 116 -1.20 -2.59 5.73
N ILE A 117 -0.47 -1.48 5.94
CA ILE A 117 -0.98 -0.14 5.69
C ILE A 117 0.04 0.70 4.94
N TYR A 118 -0.44 1.45 3.94
CA TYR A 118 0.31 2.49 3.26
C TYR A 118 -0.19 3.87 3.70
N PRO A 119 0.52 4.52 4.65
CA PRO A 119 0.19 5.87 5.07
C PRO A 119 0.68 6.88 4.05
N ILE A 120 -0.13 7.88 3.75
CA ILE A 120 0.23 8.99 2.88
C ILE A 120 -0.24 10.31 3.47
N THR A 121 0.55 11.34 3.25
CA THR A 121 0.31 12.68 3.79
C THR A 121 0.40 13.71 2.67
N ASP A 122 -0.45 14.73 2.73
CA ASP A 122 -0.36 15.90 1.86
C ASP A 122 -0.67 17.17 2.67
N VAL A 123 -0.20 18.31 2.19
CA VAL A 123 -0.35 19.59 2.88
C VAL A 123 -1.38 20.48 2.20
N ILE A 124 -2.13 21.22 3.01
CA ILE A 124 -3.03 22.25 2.54
C ILE A 124 -2.30 23.58 2.65
N GLU A 125 -1.80 24.03 1.51
CA GLU A 125 -1.02 25.28 1.42
C GLU A 125 -1.70 26.30 0.50
N VAL A 126 -1.59 27.57 0.86
CA VAL A 126 -2.06 28.71 0.04
C VAL A 126 -1.02 29.81 0.08
N SER A 127 -0.48 30.17 -1.08
CA SER A 127 0.52 31.24 -1.22
C SER A 127 1.73 31.09 -0.26
N GLY A 128 2.22 29.85 -0.08
CA GLY A 128 3.36 29.56 0.79
C GLY A 128 3.02 29.47 2.28
N THR A 129 1.75 29.58 2.65
CA THR A 129 1.31 29.45 4.06
C THR A 129 0.59 28.11 4.25
N LEU A 130 1.05 27.34 5.26
CA LEU A 130 0.44 26.08 5.67
C LEU A 130 -0.85 26.33 6.45
N PHE A 131 -1.95 25.72 6.04
CA PHE A 131 -3.26 25.80 6.70
C PHE A 131 -3.69 24.49 7.33
N GLY A 132 -3.08 23.37 6.94
CA GLY A 132 -3.37 22.06 7.52
C GLY A 132 -2.62 20.96 6.83
N THR A 133 -2.79 19.76 7.36
CA THR A 133 -2.22 18.51 6.81
C THR A 133 -3.31 17.47 6.75
N VAL A 134 -3.37 16.73 5.65
CA VAL A 134 -4.27 15.61 5.47
C VAL A 134 -3.50 14.30 5.52
N PHE A 135 -4.11 13.30 6.11
CA PHE A 135 -3.55 11.96 6.26
C PHE A 135 -4.56 10.93 5.79
N ILE A 136 -4.10 9.96 5.03
CA ILE A 136 -4.90 8.81 4.61
C ILE A 136 -4.06 7.55 4.80
N GLY A 137 -4.63 6.51 5.41
CA GLY A 137 -4.06 5.18 5.47
C GLY A 137 -4.79 4.24 4.51
N PHE A 138 -4.04 3.61 3.59
CA PHE A 138 -4.56 2.61 2.67
C PHE A 138 -4.30 1.20 3.18
N ASP A 139 -5.28 0.31 3.03
CA ASP A 139 -5.16 -1.10 3.37
C ASP A 139 -4.34 -1.84 2.30
N LEU A 140 -3.28 -2.51 2.74
CA LEU A 140 -2.43 -3.37 1.90
C LEU A 140 -2.78 -4.85 2.05
N SER A 141 -3.64 -5.23 2.98
CA SER A 141 -3.91 -6.63 3.33
C SER A 141 -4.35 -7.47 2.13
N TYR A 142 -5.12 -6.88 1.22
CA TYR A 142 -5.55 -7.54 -0.01
C TYR A 142 -4.36 -7.84 -0.96
N LEU A 143 -3.43 -6.89 -1.11
CA LEU A 143 -2.22 -7.07 -1.92
C LEU A 143 -1.31 -8.14 -1.32
N GLU A 144 -1.10 -8.11 0.00
CA GLU A 144 -0.30 -9.10 0.71
C GLU A 144 -0.89 -10.51 0.59
N GLN A 145 -2.21 -10.65 0.70
CA GLN A 145 -2.90 -11.93 0.51
C GLN A 145 -2.75 -12.46 -0.92
N GLN A 146 -2.87 -11.62 -1.93
CA GLN A 146 -2.67 -12.02 -3.33
C GLN A 146 -1.23 -12.49 -3.59
N LEU A 147 -0.24 -11.77 -3.06
CA LEU A 147 1.17 -12.13 -3.19
C LEU A 147 1.49 -13.45 -2.44
N ALA A 148 0.94 -13.63 -1.24
CA ALA A 148 1.10 -14.87 -0.48
C ALA A 148 0.48 -16.07 -1.20
N HIS A 149 -0.67 -15.88 -1.84
CA HIS A 149 -1.33 -16.91 -2.64
C HIS A 149 -0.51 -17.28 -3.89
N ALA A 150 -0.02 -16.27 -4.61
CA ALA A 150 0.85 -16.49 -5.77
C ALA A 150 2.13 -17.24 -5.40
N ARG A 151 2.79 -16.88 -4.29
CA ARG A 151 3.98 -17.59 -3.78
C ARG A 151 3.71 -19.06 -3.44
N LYS A 152 2.56 -19.38 -2.81
CA LYS A 152 2.18 -20.75 -2.48
C LYS A 152 1.97 -21.60 -3.74
N TRP A 153 1.24 -21.11 -4.71
CA TRP A 153 0.99 -21.81 -5.97
C TRP A 153 2.28 -22.03 -6.75
N THR A 154 3.17 -21.06 -6.78
CA THR A 154 4.48 -21.17 -7.41
C THR A 154 5.32 -22.30 -6.80
N LEU A 155 5.38 -22.38 -5.46
CA LEU A 155 6.08 -23.45 -4.75
C LEU A 155 5.49 -24.83 -5.07
N LEU A 156 4.16 -24.96 -5.15
CA LEU A 156 3.50 -26.21 -5.48
C LEU A 156 3.79 -26.66 -6.92
N ILE A 157 3.86 -25.74 -7.88
CA ILE A 157 4.20 -26.05 -9.28
C ILE A 157 5.64 -26.56 -9.37
N VAL A 158 6.59 -25.87 -8.75
CA VAL A 158 8.02 -26.27 -8.74
C VAL A 158 8.22 -27.63 -8.09
N LEU A 159 7.53 -27.91 -6.98
CA LEU A 159 7.59 -29.22 -6.32
C LEU A 159 6.91 -30.31 -7.13
N GLY A 160 5.83 -30.00 -7.85
CA GLY A 160 5.12 -30.96 -8.69
C GLY A 160 5.89 -31.41 -9.95
N GLU A 161 6.77 -30.55 -10.49
CA GLU A 161 7.65 -30.90 -11.61
C GLU A 161 8.86 -31.74 -11.20
N MET A 162 9.23 -31.74 -9.92
CA MET A 162 10.35 -32.52 -9.39
C MET A 162 9.94 -33.94 -8.93
N ALA A 163 8.65 -34.24 -8.91
CA ALA A 163 8.10 -35.57 -8.51
C ALA A 163 7.78 -36.43 -9.71
#